data_24bae1cf055b96ce43db5244fc0388be
#
_entry.id   24bae1cf055b96ce43db5244fc0388be
#
_cell.length_a   1.000
_cell.length_b   1.000
_cell.length_c   1.000
_cell.angle_alpha   90.00
_cell.angle_beta   90.00
_cell.angle_gamma   90.00
#
_symmetry.space_group_name_H-M   'P 1'
#
loop_
_entity.id
_entity.type
_entity.pdbx_description
1 polymer ?
#
loop_
_entity_poly.entity_id
_entity_poly.type
_entity_poly.pdbx_seq_one_letter_code
_entity_poly.pdbx_strand_id
1 'polypeptide(L)'
;MIRREFIIKSAAAGMMAPFAKYTGFAQPAPAQPKENMICTFTKPFTWLGYDDLAGFLAEAGFEGIDLSVRSPDGHVLPSNVERDLPVAVKAAQKHGLSVPMMVTAITDAADPFTERVLKTAAEQGVKYYRLGYYKYDSRLTIQQNLDKVRSQLEALCKLNEKYGLQGGYQNHAGANIGSPVWDLWYLLKGLDPRYIGCQYDVRHAAVEGFNSWTLGFDAVAPYVKHECIKDYIYTQDNRGRWTVKSVPLGTGAVDFPKYFAMRKEHGANGPLTIHYEFDLGDDESLPVKERMKRIMPVVRKEVETLRMLMK
;
A
#
# COMPACT_ATOMS: atom_id res chain seq x y z
N MET A 1 39.19 -7.07 -52.14
CA MET A 1 38.93 -6.59 -53.54
C MET A 1 37.43 -6.32 -53.69
N ILE A 2 37.08 -5.03 -53.84
CA ILE A 2 36.08 -4.39 -54.72
C ILE A 2 34.62 -4.80 -54.56
N ARG A 3 33.87 -3.93 -53.88
CA ARG A 3 32.74 -3.03 -54.28
C ARG A 3 31.88 -3.47 -55.47
N ARG A 4 30.53 -3.43 -55.27
CA ARG A 4 29.64 -2.62 -56.16
C ARG A 4 28.26 -2.44 -55.55
N GLU A 5 27.85 -1.15 -55.40
CA GLU A 5 26.54 -0.64 -55.14
C GLU A 5 25.59 -0.93 -56.31
N PHE A 6 24.29 -1.11 -55.99
CA PHE A 6 23.23 -0.91 -56.97
C PHE A 6 22.09 -0.06 -56.38
N ILE A 7 21.99 1.15 -56.87
CA ILE A 7 20.90 2.07 -56.62
C ILE A 7 19.79 1.74 -57.62
N ILE A 8 18.59 1.46 -57.15
CA ILE A 8 17.38 1.53 -57.99
C ILE A 8 16.45 2.62 -57.39
N LYS A 9 16.31 3.72 -58.12
CA LYS A 9 15.26 4.73 -57.95
C LYS A 9 13.97 4.18 -58.55
N SER A 10 12.89 4.12 -57.77
CA SER A 10 11.53 4.04 -58.29
C SER A 10 10.69 5.06 -57.60
N ALA A 11 10.28 6.09 -58.37
CA ALA A 11 9.28 7.06 -57.96
C ALA A 11 7.89 6.43 -58.04
N ALA A 12 7.16 6.44 -56.93
CA ALA A 12 5.72 6.21 -56.98
C ALA A 12 5.04 7.32 -56.17
N ALA A 13 4.30 8.16 -56.89
CA ALA A 13 3.38 9.14 -56.32
C ALA A 13 2.19 8.39 -55.69
N GLY A 14 1.99 8.52 -54.41
CA GLY A 14 0.88 7.94 -53.66
C GLY A 14 0.28 8.96 -52.70
N MET A 15 -0.98 9.20 -52.85
CA MET A 15 -1.85 10.15 -52.16
C MET A 15 -1.61 10.32 -50.67
N MET A 16 -1.34 11.54 -50.23
CA MET A 16 -1.38 11.92 -48.83
C MET A 16 -2.84 12.01 -48.36
N ALA A 17 -3.29 11.03 -47.58
CA ALA A 17 -4.46 11.22 -46.73
C ALA A 17 -4.03 12.03 -45.49
N PRO A 18 -4.79 12.99 -45.00
CA PRO A 18 -4.45 13.73 -43.81
C PRO A 18 -4.59 12.82 -42.60
N PHE A 19 -3.47 12.36 -42.03
CA PHE A 19 -3.46 11.80 -40.70
C PHE A 19 -3.87 12.91 -39.73
N ALA A 20 -5.11 12.86 -39.26
CA ALA A 20 -5.55 13.62 -38.09
C ALA A 20 -4.62 13.25 -36.92
N LYS A 21 -3.78 14.21 -36.52
CA LYS A 21 -2.99 14.11 -35.29
C LYS A 21 -3.96 14.04 -34.14
N TYR A 22 -4.23 12.83 -33.64
CA TYR A 22 -4.77 12.65 -32.29
C TYR A 22 -3.67 13.15 -31.34
N THR A 23 -3.74 14.41 -30.96
CA THR A 23 -3.06 14.93 -29.80
C THR A 23 -3.84 14.43 -28.58
N GLY A 24 -3.61 13.17 -28.22
CA GLY A 24 -3.94 12.71 -26.89
C GLY A 24 -3.15 13.59 -25.92
N PHE A 25 -3.84 14.40 -25.15
CA PHE A 25 -3.25 15.07 -23.99
C PHE A 25 -2.73 13.93 -23.08
N ALA A 26 -1.44 13.64 -23.14
CA ALA A 26 -0.79 12.84 -22.13
C ALA A 26 -0.99 13.62 -20.82
N GLN A 27 -1.85 13.11 -19.94
CA GLN A 27 -1.91 13.62 -18.59
C GLN A 27 -0.48 13.51 -18.01
N PRO A 28 0.03 14.57 -17.36
CA PRO A 28 1.31 14.48 -16.70
C PRO A 28 1.26 13.29 -15.73
N ALA A 29 2.28 12.44 -15.80
CA ALA A 29 2.41 11.33 -14.87
C ALA A 29 2.25 11.86 -13.44
N PRO A 30 1.45 11.22 -12.58
CA PRO A 30 1.24 11.69 -11.22
C PRO A 30 2.59 11.91 -10.55
N ALA A 31 2.75 13.05 -9.86
CA ALA A 31 3.97 13.37 -9.14
C ALA A 31 4.29 12.22 -8.18
N GLN A 32 5.57 11.82 -8.14
CA GLN A 32 6.00 10.79 -7.19
C GLN A 32 5.72 11.29 -5.76
N PRO A 33 5.18 10.46 -4.87
CA PRO A 33 5.02 10.82 -3.47
C PRO A 33 6.35 11.28 -2.88
N LYS A 34 6.28 12.22 -1.93
CA LYS A 34 7.45 12.61 -1.14
C LYS A 34 8.06 11.38 -0.47
N GLU A 35 9.37 11.26 -0.51
CA GLU A 35 10.09 10.19 0.17
C GLU A 35 9.78 10.17 1.67
N ASN A 36 9.64 8.98 2.24
CA ASN A 36 9.39 8.77 3.66
C ASN A 36 8.14 9.48 4.20
N MET A 37 7.14 9.71 3.34
CA MET A 37 5.90 10.36 3.74
C MET A 37 5.18 9.57 4.83
N ILE A 38 4.79 10.23 5.90
CA ILE A 38 4.04 9.61 7.00
C ILE A 38 2.55 9.70 6.71
N CYS A 39 1.93 8.53 6.56
CA CYS A 39 0.51 8.33 6.30
C CYS A 39 -0.15 7.55 7.45
N THR A 40 -1.47 7.47 7.44
CA THR A 40 -2.21 6.54 8.29
C THR A 40 -3.31 5.83 7.53
N PHE A 41 -3.52 4.57 7.88
CA PHE A 41 -4.66 3.78 7.43
C PHE A 41 -5.96 4.25 8.08
N THR A 42 -6.95 4.55 7.27
CA THR A 42 -8.15 5.24 7.74
C THR A 42 -9.24 4.37 8.33
N LYS A 43 -9.05 3.04 8.43
CA LYS A 43 -10.06 2.13 8.99
C LYS A 43 -10.57 2.54 10.38
N PRO A 44 -9.73 2.97 11.35
CA PRO A 44 -10.22 3.36 12.68
C PRO A 44 -11.07 4.63 12.69
N PHE A 45 -11.06 5.37 11.58
CA PHE A 45 -11.69 6.69 11.45
C PHE A 45 -12.87 6.70 10.46
N THR A 46 -13.45 5.54 10.12
CA THR A 46 -14.54 5.43 9.12
C THR A 46 -15.83 6.16 9.55
N TRP A 47 -15.93 6.56 10.78
CA TRP A 47 -17.01 7.40 11.33
C TRP A 47 -16.84 8.89 11.00
N LEU A 48 -15.71 9.32 10.44
CA LEU A 48 -15.48 10.69 9.96
C LEU A 48 -15.81 10.81 8.46
N GLY A 49 -16.48 11.91 8.10
CA GLY A 49 -16.58 12.31 6.70
C GLY A 49 -15.22 12.76 6.14
N TYR A 50 -15.09 12.84 4.82
CA TYR A 50 -13.80 13.11 4.16
C TYR A 50 -13.13 14.41 4.62
N ASP A 51 -13.87 15.50 4.78
CA ASP A 51 -13.33 16.80 5.20
C ASP A 51 -12.87 16.79 6.66
N ASP A 52 -13.69 16.25 7.56
CA ASP A 52 -13.34 16.09 8.98
C ASP A 52 -12.15 15.16 9.16
N LEU A 53 -12.11 14.04 8.42
CA LEU A 53 -10.98 13.12 8.42
C LEU A 53 -9.68 13.83 8.00
N ALA A 54 -9.71 14.53 6.87
CA ALA A 54 -8.53 15.21 6.36
C ALA A 54 -8.05 16.31 7.31
N GLY A 55 -8.97 17.13 7.86
CA GLY A 55 -8.66 18.14 8.85
C GLY A 55 -8.04 17.54 10.13
N PHE A 56 -8.63 16.46 10.64
CA PHE A 56 -8.13 15.74 11.81
C PHE A 56 -6.72 15.20 11.61
N LEU A 57 -6.46 14.54 10.47
CA LEU A 57 -5.14 13.96 10.18
C LEU A 57 -4.08 15.03 9.92
N ALA A 58 -4.43 16.14 9.25
CA ALA A 58 -3.53 17.28 9.08
C ALA A 58 -3.15 17.91 10.42
N GLU A 59 -4.11 18.10 11.32
CA GLU A 59 -3.87 18.62 12.68
C GLU A 59 -2.99 17.67 13.51
N ALA A 60 -3.14 16.35 13.33
CA ALA A 60 -2.29 15.35 13.97
C ALA A 60 -0.85 15.34 13.42
N GLY A 61 -0.60 15.96 12.26
CA GLY A 61 0.72 16.10 11.67
C GLY A 61 1.06 15.04 10.62
N PHE A 62 0.10 14.32 10.06
CA PHE A 62 0.31 13.46 8.91
C PHE A 62 0.61 14.29 7.65
N GLU A 63 1.25 13.66 6.67
CA GLU A 63 1.57 14.25 5.36
C GLU A 63 0.69 13.64 4.26
N GLY A 64 0.15 12.45 4.51
CA GLY A 64 -0.71 11.75 3.57
C GLY A 64 -1.70 10.79 4.26
N ILE A 65 -2.56 10.25 3.43
CA ILE A 65 -3.64 9.34 3.83
C ILE A 65 -3.45 8.00 3.12
N ASP A 66 -3.52 6.90 3.87
CA ASP A 66 -3.69 5.55 3.37
C ASP A 66 -5.19 5.20 3.42
N LEU A 67 -5.88 5.55 2.32
CA LEU A 67 -7.34 5.57 2.28
C LEU A 67 -7.92 4.16 2.17
N SER A 68 -8.89 3.80 3.01
CA SER A 68 -9.60 2.52 2.88
C SER A 68 -10.60 2.53 1.72
N VAL A 69 -10.31 1.74 0.68
CA VAL A 69 -11.14 1.57 -0.53
C VAL A 69 -11.57 0.11 -0.64
N ARG A 70 -12.53 -0.29 0.18
CA ARG A 70 -12.96 -1.69 0.27
C ARG A 70 -14.36 -1.83 0.85
N SER A 71 -14.99 -2.97 0.67
CA SER A 71 -16.27 -3.35 1.26
C SER A 71 -16.05 -4.37 2.39
N PRO A 72 -16.86 -4.35 3.49
CA PRO A 72 -17.89 -3.35 3.78
C PRO A 72 -17.35 -2.08 4.46
N ASP A 73 -16.19 -2.14 5.13
CA ASP A 73 -15.71 -1.15 6.11
C ASP A 73 -14.70 -0.15 5.51
N GLY A 74 -14.93 0.34 4.29
CA GLY A 74 -14.09 1.36 3.68
C GLY A 74 -14.71 2.75 3.73
N HIS A 75 -13.91 3.81 3.73
CA HIS A 75 -14.38 5.17 3.47
C HIS A 75 -14.94 5.28 2.05
N VAL A 76 -14.36 4.56 1.10
CA VAL A 76 -14.82 4.49 -0.27
C VAL A 76 -15.17 3.03 -0.58
N LEU A 77 -16.40 2.80 -1.04
CA LEU A 77 -16.82 1.49 -1.52
C LEU A 77 -16.38 1.30 -2.98
N PRO A 78 -15.87 0.13 -3.38
CA PRO A 78 -15.47 -0.14 -4.76
C PRO A 78 -16.57 0.15 -5.80
N SER A 79 -17.84 -0.11 -5.46
CA SER A 79 -19.00 0.19 -6.30
C SER A 79 -19.18 1.69 -6.58
N ASN A 80 -18.67 2.56 -5.71
CA ASN A 80 -18.84 4.01 -5.75
C ASN A 80 -17.53 4.75 -6.02
N VAL A 81 -16.47 4.02 -6.34
CA VAL A 81 -15.10 4.56 -6.39
C VAL A 81 -14.97 5.78 -7.31
N GLU A 82 -15.62 5.77 -8.46
CA GLU A 82 -15.57 6.84 -9.47
C GLU A 82 -16.20 8.15 -8.97
N ARG A 83 -17.17 8.05 -8.05
CA ARG A 83 -17.81 9.20 -7.42
C ARG A 83 -17.06 9.68 -6.18
N ASP A 84 -16.71 8.73 -5.30
CA ASP A 84 -16.31 9.04 -3.93
C ASP A 84 -14.81 9.26 -3.77
N LEU A 85 -13.96 8.53 -4.53
CA LEU A 85 -12.50 8.70 -4.45
C LEU A 85 -12.05 10.11 -4.83
N PRO A 86 -12.54 10.73 -5.93
CA PRO A 86 -12.20 12.13 -6.25
C PRO A 86 -12.59 13.12 -5.16
N VAL A 87 -13.74 12.89 -4.48
CA VAL A 87 -14.19 13.74 -3.37
C VAL A 87 -13.25 13.61 -2.17
N ALA A 88 -12.87 12.38 -1.81
CA ALA A 88 -11.93 12.13 -0.72
C ALA A 88 -10.54 12.74 -0.98
N VAL A 89 -10.01 12.57 -2.20
CA VAL A 89 -8.72 13.16 -2.60
C VAL A 89 -8.77 14.69 -2.56
N LYS A 90 -9.84 15.31 -3.07
CA LYS A 90 -10.02 16.76 -3.01
C LYS A 90 -10.10 17.28 -1.57
N ALA A 91 -10.78 16.55 -0.67
CA ALA A 91 -10.82 16.89 0.74
C ALA A 91 -9.43 16.82 1.38
N ALA A 92 -8.65 15.78 1.08
CA ALA A 92 -7.26 15.67 1.54
C ALA A 92 -6.41 16.88 1.07
N GLN A 93 -6.47 17.21 -0.21
CA GLN A 93 -5.72 18.33 -0.81
C GLN A 93 -6.09 19.68 -0.19
N LYS A 94 -7.37 19.92 0.13
CA LYS A 94 -7.85 21.14 0.82
C LYS A 94 -7.14 21.36 2.16
N HIS A 95 -6.77 20.29 2.85
CA HIS A 95 -6.05 20.31 4.13
C HIS A 95 -4.54 20.10 3.99
N GLY A 96 -3.99 20.19 2.77
CA GLY A 96 -2.54 20.05 2.51
C GLY A 96 -2.02 18.62 2.56
N LEU A 97 -2.91 17.62 2.56
CA LEU A 97 -2.56 16.20 2.52
C LEU A 97 -2.60 15.65 1.10
N SER A 98 -1.85 14.58 0.85
CA SER A 98 -1.99 13.75 -0.34
C SER A 98 -2.61 12.39 -0.03
N VAL A 99 -3.04 11.66 -1.06
CA VAL A 99 -3.49 10.27 -0.95
C VAL A 99 -2.55 9.41 -1.80
N PRO A 100 -1.31 9.14 -1.34
CA PRO A 100 -0.33 8.41 -2.13
C PRO A 100 -0.66 6.92 -2.23
N MET A 101 -1.47 6.42 -1.31
CA MET A 101 -1.75 5.00 -1.17
C MET A 101 -3.18 4.73 -0.69
N MET A 102 -3.65 3.53 -0.94
CA MET A 102 -4.95 3.06 -0.49
C MET A 102 -4.91 1.58 -0.08
N VAL A 103 -5.77 1.21 0.87
CA VAL A 103 -5.99 -0.18 1.27
C VAL A 103 -7.21 -0.74 0.57
N THR A 104 -7.02 -1.81 -0.19
CA THR A 104 -8.10 -2.49 -0.93
C THR A 104 -8.31 -3.92 -0.46
N ALA A 105 -9.30 -4.59 -1.04
CA ALA A 105 -9.52 -6.04 -0.96
C ALA A 105 -9.24 -6.74 -2.32
N ILE A 106 -8.56 -6.08 -3.24
CA ILE A 106 -8.25 -6.61 -4.58
C ILE A 106 -7.34 -7.82 -4.47
N THR A 107 -7.77 -8.93 -5.05
CA THR A 107 -7.01 -10.20 -5.16
C THR A 107 -7.04 -10.78 -6.56
N ASP A 108 -7.91 -10.27 -7.44
CA ASP A 108 -8.12 -10.79 -8.79
C ASP A 108 -8.24 -9.64 -9.79
N ALA A 109 -7.45 -9.70 -10.86
CA ALA A 109 -7.51 -8.73 -11.96
C ALA A 109 -8.84 -8.82 -12.75
N ALA A 110 -9.50 -9.98 -12.73
CA ALA A 110 -10.75 -10.21 -13.44
C ALA A 110 -12.01 -9.81 -12.65
N ASP A 111 -11.87 -9.43 -11.37
CA ASP A 111 -13.01 -8.93 -10.59
C ASP A 111 -13.54 -7.62 -11.23
N PRO A 112 -14.88 -7.50 -11.41
CA PRO A 112 -15.48 -6.37 -12.14
C PRO A 112 -15.20 -4.99 -11.55
N PHE A 113 -14.82 -4.90 -10.26
CA PHE A 113 -14.46 -3.65 -9.63
C PHE A 113 -12.96 -3.34 -9.70
N THR A 114 -12.10 -4.35 -9.89
CA THR A 114 -10.65 -4.17 -9.81
C THR A 114 -10.16 -3.12 -10.79
N GLU A 115 -10.45 -3.25 -12.07
CA GLU A 115 -9.97 -2.30 -13.06
C GLU A 115 -10.55 -0.89 -12.86
N ARG A 116 -11.82 -0.78 -12.46
CA ARG A 116 -12.46 0.52 -12.15
C ARG A 116 -11.76 1.23 -10.98
N VAL A 117 -11.47 0.49 -9.90
CA VAL A 117 -10.77 1.03 -8.73
C VAL A 117 -9.37 1.49 -9.12
N LEU A 118 -8.60 0.67 -9.83
CA LEU A 118 -7.23 1.00 -10.21
C LEU A 118 -7.16 2.17 -11.20
N LYS A 119 -8.05 2.20 -12.20
CA LYS A 119 -8.15 3.31 -13.14
C LYS A 119 -8.45 4.62 -12.43
N THR A 120 -9.50 4.64 -11.59
CA THR A 120 -9.88 5.83 -10.84
C THR A 120 -8.76 6.28 -9.88
N ALA A 121 -8.08 5.34 -9.22
CA ALA A 121 -6.95 5.64 -8.37
C ALA A 121 -5.80 6.33 -9.13
N ALA A 122 -5.44 5.81 -10.31
CA ALA A 122 -4.43 6.42 -11.18
C ALA A 122 -4.82 7.83 -11.63
N GLU A 123 -6.09 8.04 -12.02
CA GLU A 123 -6.63 9.35 -12.40
C GLU A 123 -6.59 10.37 -11.25
N GLN A 124 -6.66 9.90 -10.00
CA GLN A 124 -6.57 10.74 -8.81
C GLN A 124 -5.14 10.90 -8.26
N GLY A 125 -4.13 10.35 -8.94
CA GLY A 125 -2.73 10.46 -8.51
C GLY A 125 -2.33 9.51 -7.37
N VAL A 126 -3.17 8.56 -7.00
CA VAL A 126 -2.79 7.46 -6.09
C VAL A 126 -1.75 6.61 -6.78
N LYS A 127 -0.66 6.28 -6.09
CA LYS A 127 0.45 5.51 -6.65
C LYS A 127 0.50 4.08 -6.18
N TYR A 128 0.19 3.86 -4.90
CA TYR A 128 0.32 2.57 -4.24
C TYR A 128 -1.04 2.06 -3.76
N TYR A 129 -1.20 0.75 -3.75
CA TYR A 129 -2.34 0.15 -3.06
C TYR A 129 -1.96 -1.17 -2.41
N ARG A 130 -2.54 -1.44 -1.24
CA ARG A 130 -2.44 -2.74 -0.60
C ARG A 130 -3.47 -3.69 -1.21
N LEU A 131 -3.03 -4.90 -1.56
CA LEU A 131 -3.89 -5.98 -2.02
C LEU A 131 -4.76 -6.54 -0.86
N GLY A 132 -5.78 -7.31 -1.21
CA GLY A 132 -6.48 -8.21 -0.29
C GLY A 132 -5.61 -9.40 0.11
N TYR A 133 -6.11 -10.22 1.04
CA TYR A 133 -5.39 -11.39 1.54
C TYR A 133 -5.83 -12.67 0.85
N TYR A 134 -4.87 -13.53 0.58
CA TYR A 134 -5.08 -14.90 0.14
C TYR A 134 -5.01 -15.86 1.31
N LYS A 135 -5.87 -16.88 1.30
CA LYS A 135 -5.89 -17.94 2.32
C LYS A 135 -5.29 -19.21 1.76
N TYR A 136 -4.63 -19.97 2.61
CA TYR A 136 -4.27 -21.35 2.27
C TYR A 136 -5.50 -22.22 2.12
N ASP A 137 -5.62 -22.92 1.00
CA ASP A 137 -6.59 -23.99 0.81
C ASP A 137 -5.95 -25.31 1.30
N SER A 138 -6.48 -25.88 2.36
CA SER A 138 -5.96 -27.09 2.98
C SER A 138 -6.02 -28.34 2.10
N ARG A 139 -6.77 -28.28 0.99
CA ARG A 139 -6.83 -29.37 -0.02
C ARG A 139 -5.65 -29.36 -0.98
N LEU A 140 -4.88 -28.28 -1.00
CA LEU A 140 -3.73 -28.07 -1.86
C LEU A 140 -2.43 -28.15 -1.03
N THR A 141 -1.33 -28.52 -1.67
CA THR A 141 0.00 -28.38 -1.04
C THR A 141 0.36 -26.88 -0.91
N ILE A 142 1.33 -26.57 -0.07
CA ILE A 142 1.87 -25.22 0.06
C ILE A 142 2.28 -24.67 -1.31
N GLN A 143 3.04 -25.46 -2.08
CA GLN A 143 3.50 -25.08 -3.41
C GLN A 143 2.33 -24.74 -4.34
N GLN A 144 1.30 -25.58 -4.42
CA GLN A 144 0.13 -25.35 -5.25
C GLN A 144 -0.64 -24.07 -4.86
N ASN A 145 -0.73 -23.79 -3.56
CA ASN A 145 -1.31 -22.53 -3.07
C ASN A 145 -0.50 -21.32 -3.56
N LEU A 146 0.82 -21.36 -3.39
CA LEU A 146 1.71 -20.28 -3.82
C LEU A 146 1.68 -20.07 -5.33
N ASP A 147 1.74 -21.15 -6.13
CA ASP A 147 1.68 -21.07 -7.59
C ASP A 147 0.37 -20.44 -8.09
N LYS A 148 -0.74 -20.81 -7.45
CA LYS A 148 -2.06 -20.22 -7.76
C LYS A 148 -2.06 -18.70 -7.48
N VAL A 149 -1.56 -18.27 -6.33
CA VAL A 149 -1.51 -16.84 -5.97
C VAL A 149 -0.54 -16.10 -6.87
N ARG A 150 0.61 -16.71 -7.19
CA ARG A 150 1.57 -16.12 -8.12
C ARG A 150 0.95 -15.76 -9.46
N SER A 151 0.16 -16.67 -10.04
CA SER A 151 -0.55 -16.41 -11.32
C SER A 151 -1.50 -15.21 -11.21
N GLN A 152 -2.17 -15.03 -10.06
CA GLN A 152 -3.03 -13.86 -9.81
C GLN A 152 -2.20 -12.58 -9.70
N LEU A 153 -1.05 -12.61 -9.02
CA LEU A 153 -0.15 -11.46 -8.93
C LEU A 153 0.45 -11.08 -10.29
N GLU A 154 0.74 -12.05 -11.16
CA GLU A 154 1.20 -11.80 -12.54
C GLU A 154 0.12 -11.07 -13.37
N ALA A 155 -1.15 -11.46 -13.21
CA ALA A 155 -2.26 -10.76 -13.87
C ALA A 155 -2.45 -9.33 -13.35
N LEU A 156 -2.39 -9.14 -12.02
CA LEU A 156 -2.43 -7.81 -11.40
C LEU A 156 -1.23 -6.95 -11.78
N CYS A 157 -0.03 -7.52 -11.90
CA CYS A 157 1.17 -6.80 -12.33
C CYS A 157 0.97 -6.16 -13.72
N LYS A 158 0.40 -6.90 -14.68
CA LYS A 158 0.08 -6.40 -16.03
C LYS A 158 -0.97 -5.28 -16.01
N LEU A 159 -2.00 -5.43 -15.16
CA LEU A 159 -3.03 -4.40 -15.01
C LEU A 159 -2.46 -3.14 -14.35
N ASN A 160 -1.59 -3.30 -13.37
CA ASN A 160 -0.89 -2.20 -12.71
C ASN A 160 0.05 -1.45 -13.67
N GLU A 161 0.75 -2.16 -14.55
CA GLU A 161 1.57 -1.55 -15.61
C GLU A 161 0.73 -0.64 -16.50
N LYS A 162 -0.46 -1.09 -16.91
CA LYS A 162 -1.40 -0.30 -17.73
C LYS A 162 -1.74 1.04 -17.11
N TYR A 163 -1.89 1.10 -15.79
CA TYR A 163 -2.29 2.32 -15.05
C TYR A 163 -1.14 3.02 -14.32
N GLY A 164 0.07 2.49 -14.38
CA GLY A 164 1.24 3.06 -13.70
C GLY A 164 1.18 2.98 -12.18
N LEU A 165 0.41 2.05 -11.63
CA LEU A 165 0.26 1.80 -10.19
C LEU A 165 1.24 0.73 -9.69
N GLN A 166 1.41 0.66 -8.37
CA GLN A 166 2.12 -0.43 -7.72
C GLN A 166 1.24 -1.07 -6.65
N GLY A 167 0.89 -2.34 -6.85
CA GLY A 167 0.19 -3.15 -5.86
C GLY A 167 1.17 -3.76 -4.87
N GLY A 168 0.93 -3.60 -3.57
CA GLY A 168 1.74 -4.21 -2.52
C GLY A 168 0.97 -5.27 -1.75
N TYR A 169 1.50 -6.50 -1.73
CA TYR A 169 0.94 -7.55 -0.90
C TYR A 169 1.53 -7.47 0.52
N GLN A 170 0.67 -7.29 1.52
CA GLN A 170 1.12 -7.15 2.91
C GLN A 170 1.41 -8.52 3.52
N ASN A 171 2.60 -8.71 4.13
CA ASN A 171 2.84 -9.81 5.05
C ASN A 171 1.98 -9.59 6.31
N HIS A 172 1.15 -10.58 6.64
CA HIS A 172 0.23 -10.49 7.78
C HIS A 172 0.27 -11.77 8.60
N ALA A 173 0.69 -11.66 9.85
CA ALA A 173 0.80 -12.78 10.79
C ALA A 173 -0.49 -13.61 10.88
N GLY A 174 -0.32 -14.92 11.06
CA GLY A 174 -1.41 -15.90 11.13
C GLY A 174 -1.51 -16.78 9.89
N ALA A 175 -2.64 -17.45 9.68
CA ALA A 175 -2.81 -18.46 8.64
C ALA A 175 -3.11 -17.89 7.24
N ASN A 176 -2.46 -16.79 6.86
CA ASN A 176 -2.57 -16.24 5.51
C ASN A 176 -1.34 -16.62 4.68
N ILE A 177 -1.50 -16.72 3.37
CA ILE A 177 -0.37 -16.72 2.44
C ILE A 177 0.37 -15.39 2.60
N GLY A 178 1.70 -15.41 2.64
CA GLY A 178 2.51 -14.22 2.91
C GLY A 178 2.73 -13.92 4.39
N SER A 179 2.19 -14.72 5.32
CA SER A 179 2.50 -14.62 6.75
C SER A 179 3.99 -14.88 6.99
N PRO A 180 4.56 -16.03 6.60
CA PRO A 180 6.00 -16.14 6.48
C PRO A 180 6.49 -15.27 5.30
N VAL A 181 7.41 -14.36 5.56
CA VAL A 181 7.95 -13.45 4.51
C VAL A 181 8.55 -14.22 3.31
N TRP A 182 8.97 -15.46 3.52
CA TRP A 182 9.45 -16.37 2.46
C TRP A 182 8.39 -16.68 1.40
N ASP A 183 7.11 -16.69 1.76
CA ASP A 183 6.02 -16.77 0.78
C ASP A 183 6.07 -15.58 -0.17
N LEU A 184 6.25 -14.35 0.37
CA LEU A 184 6.34 -13.14 -0.44
C LEU A 184 7.55 -13.18 -1.37
N TRP A 185 8.70 -13.61 -0.86
CA TRP A 185 9.88 -13.78 -1.72
C TRP A 185 9.58 -14.73 -2.90
N TYR A 186 8.95 -15.88 -2.62
CA TYR A 186 8.56 -16.83 -3.67
C TYR A 186 7.57 -16.22 -4.66
N LEU A 187 6.54 -15.54 -4.17
CA LEU A 187 5.47 -14.95 -4.97
C LEU A 187 5.97 -13.80 -5.86
N LEU A 188 6.90 -13.00 -5.37
CA LEU A 188 7.34 -11.77 -6.03
C LEU A 188 8.58 -11.96 -6.89
N LYS A 189 9.39 -12.98 -6.63
CA LYS A 189 10.64 -13.24 -7.35
C LYS A 189 10.44 -13.25 -8.86
N GLY A 190 11.14 -12.33 -9.57
CA GLY A 190 11.10 -12.19 -11.02
C GLY A 190 9.90 -11.41 -11.57
N LEU A 191 9.00 -10.89 -10.71
CA LEU A 191 8.00 -9.91 -11.12
C LEU A 191 8.62 -8.50 -11.11
N ASP A 192 8.02 -7.58 -11.87
CA ASP A 192 8.51 -6.21 -11.93
C ASP A 192 8.11 -5.42 -10.67
N PRO A 193 9.08 -5.02 -9.82
CA PRO A 193 8.78 -4.31 -8.57
C PRO A 193 8.21 -2.91 -8.77
N ARG A 194 8.19 -2.38 -10.00
CA ARG A 194 7.53 -1.11 -10.31
C ARG A 194 6.02 -1.22 -10.25
N TYR A 195 5.46 -2.42 -10.48
CA TYR A 195 4.02 -2.64 -10.63
C TYR A 195 3.44 -3.58 -9.59
N ILE A 196 4.24 -4.53 -9.06
CA ILE A 196 3.79 -5.44 -7.99
C ILE A 196 4.92 -5.64 -6.98
N GLY A 197 4.58 -5.66 -5.71
CA GLY A 197 5.59 -5.79 -4.66
C GLY A 197 4.97 -6.07 -3.29
N CYS A 198 5.64 -5.57 -2.27
CA CYS A 198 5.28 -5.78 -0.88
C CYS A 198 4.91 -4.45 -0.21
N GLN A 199 3.78 -4.42 0.50
CA GLN A 199 3.59 -3.51 1.62
C GLN A 199 4.18 -4.20 2.84
N TYR A 200 5.43 -3.90 3.17
CA TYR A 200 6.11 -4.58 4.27
C TYR A 200 5.59 -4.10 5.62
N ASP A 201 5.16 -5.04 6.44
CA ASP A 201 4.71 -4.81 7.81
C ASP A 201 5.75 -5.34 8.78
N VAL A 202 6.53 -4.44 9.38
CA VAL A 202 7.63 -4.80 10.26
C VAL A 202 7.17 -5.56 11.50
N ARG A 203 5.99 -5.20 12.06
CA ARG A 203 5.42 -5.88 13.22
C ARG A 203 5.08 -7.33 12.91
N HIS A 204 4.41 -7.57 11.79
CA HIS A 204 4.05 -8.94 11.40
C HIS A 204 5.29 -9.76 11.04
N ALA A 205 6.28 -9.17 10.39
CA ALA A 205 7.55 -9.84 10.12
C ALA A 205 8.30 -10.21 11.40
N ALA A 206 8.33 -9.31 12.40
CA ALA A 206 8.98 -9.58 13.67
C ALA A 206 8.25 -10.66 14.48
N VAL A 207 6.92 -10.71 14.45
CA VAL A 207 6.11 -11.75 15.10
C VAL A 207 6.38 -13.13 14.50
N GLU A 208 6.35 -13.24 13.17
CA GLU A 208 6.49 -14.54 12.47
C GLU A 208 7.96 -14.97 12.33
N GLY A 209 8.87 -14.01 12.14
CA GLY A 209 10.28 -14.28 11.90
C GLY A 209 11.15 -14.29 13.17
N PHE A 210 10.69 -13.68 14.26
CA PHE A 210 11.46 -13.48 15.49
C PHE A 210 12.90 -13.06 15.18
N ASN A 211 13.92 -13.86 15.49
CA ASN A 211 15.33 -13.55 15.22
C ASN A 211 15.71 -13.55 13.72
N SER A 212 14.88 -14.07 12.86
CA SER A 212 15.15 -14.17 11.40
C SER A 212 14.39 -13.15 10.56
N TRP A 213 13.63 -12.22 11.16
CA TRP A 213 12.87 -11.22 10.40
C TRP A 213 13.75 -10.35 9.49
N THR A 214 15.00 -10.11 9.89
CA THR A 214 15.97 -9.35 9.08
C THR A 214 16.31 -10.05 7.76
N LEU A 215 16.51 -11.37 7.79
CA LEU A 215 16.75 -12.16 6.58
C LEU A 215 15.52 -12.12 5.64
N GLY A 216 14.32 -12.13 6.24
CA GLY A 216 13.08 -11.96 5.47
C GLY A 216 13.00 -10.59 4.81
N PHE A 217 13.40 -9.51 5.51
CA PHE A 217 13.47 -8.18 4.93
C PHE A 217 14.46 -8.11 3.76
N ASP A 218 15.69 -8.61 3.94
CA ASP A 218 16.72 -8.67 2.89
C ASP A 218 16.19 -9.36 1.64
N ALA A 219 15.46 -10.48 1.81
CA ALA A 219 14.94 -11.26 0.69
C ALA A 219 13.89 -10.51 -0.14
N VAL A 220 13.07 -9.65 0.49
CA VAL A 220 11.98 -8.94 -0.19
C VAL A 220 12.25 -7.45 -0.41
N ALA A 221 13.35 -6.91 0.09
CA ALA A 221 13.69 -5.48 0.03
C ALA A 221 13.56 -4.85 -1.36
N PRO A 222 13.95 -5.50 -2.49
CA PRO A 222 13.76 -4.94 -3.83
C PRO A 222 12.29 -4.65 -4.18
N TYR A 223 11.36 -5.36 -3.54
CA TYR A 223 9.92 -5.29 -3.75
C TYR A 223 9.19 -4.37 -2.77
N VAL A 224 9.86 -3.90 -1.72
CA VAL A 224 9.28 -2.99 -0.71
C VAL A 224 9.21 -1.58 -1.27
N LYS A 225 7.98 -1.07 -1.47
CA LYS A 225 7.74 0.27 -2.02
C LYS A 225 6.84 1.14 -1.13
N HIS A 226 6.13 0.54 -0.20
CA HIS A 226 5.40 1.20 0.88
C HIS A 226 5.30 0.25 2.07
N GLU A 227 5.15 0.79 3.26
CA GLU A 227 5.40 0.05 4.48
C GLU A 227 4.35 0.33 5.54
N CYS A 228 4.02 -0.69 6.33
CA CYS A 228 3.11 -0.57 7.46
C CYS A 228 3.91 -0.61 8.77
N ILE A 229 3.67 0.39 9.62
CA ILE A 229 4.39 0.57 10.88
C ILE A 229 3.44 0.34 12.05
N LYS A 230 3.78 -0.64 12.86
CA LYS A 230 3.06 -1.04 14.09
C LYS A 230 4.07 -1.59 15.10
N ASP A 231 3.64 -1.67 16.35
CA ASP A 231 4.43 -2.29 17.41
C ASP A 231 3.59 -3.32 18.18
N TYR A 232 4.24 -4.18 18.97
CA TYR A 232 3.58 -5.26 19.68
C TYR A 232 4.34 -5.70 20.93
N ILE A 233 3.62 -6.38 21.81
CA ILE A 233 4.20 -7.17 22.91
C ILE A 233 3.68 -8.60 22.85
N TYR A 234 4.48 -9.53 23.37
CA TYR A 234 3.96 -10.84 23.76
C TYR A 234 3.29 -10.74 25.12
N THR A 235 2.11 -11.34 25.25
CA THR A 235 1.35 -11.37 26.50
C THR A 235 0.62 -12.70 26.63
N GLN A 236 0.06 -12.97 27.79
CA GLN A 236 -0.82 -14.12 27.96
C GLN A 236 -2.27 -13.69 28.00
N ASP A 237 -3.15 -14.46 27.37
CA ASP A 237 -4.59 -14.30 27.52
C ASP A 237 -5.06 -14.80 28.91
N ASN A 238 -6.34 -14.65 29.19
CA ASN A 238 -6.97 -15.08 30.45
C ASN A 238 -6.93 -16.61 30.70
N ARG A 239 -6.46 -17.39 29.70
CA ARG A 239 -6.25 -18.85 29.79
C ARG A 239 -4.77 -19.22 29.87
N GLY A 240 -3.88 -18.25 30.02
CA GLY A 240 -2.44 -18.45 30.08
C GLY A 240 -1.79 -18.77 28.72
N ARG A 241 -2.48 -18.64 27.60
CA ARG A 241 -1.91 -18.88 26.28
C ARG A 241 -1.20 -17.63 25.78
N TRP A 242 -0.01 -17.82 25.24
CA TRP A 242 0.75 -16.73 24.64
C TRP A 242 0.02 -16.16 23.41
N THR A 243 -0.07 -14.86 23.35
CA THR A 243 -0.68 -14.10 22.26
C THR A 243 0.11 -12.83 21.98
N VAL A 244 -0.21 -12.17 20.89
CA VAL A 244 0.42 -10.92 20.48
C VAL A 244 -0.60 -9.81 20.62
N LYS A 245 -0.23 -8.72 21.31
CA LYS A 245 -1.04 -7.51 21.49
C LYS A 245 -0.34 -6.34 20.84
N SER A 246 -1.06 -5.59 19.98
CA SER A 246 -0.57 -4.32 19.43
C SER A 246 -0.51 -3.26 20.51
N VAL A 247 0.54 -2.44 20.48
CA VAL A 247 0.81 -1.36 21.44
C VAL A 247 1.28 -0.10 20.69
N PRO A 248 1.30 1.07 21.33
CA PRO A 248 1.86 2.30 20.75
C PRO A 248 3.31 2.12 20.28
N LEU A 249 3.69 2.83 19.22
CA LEU A 249 5.04 2.76 18.64
C LEU A 249 6.13 3.04 19.68
N GLY A 250 7.20 2.25 19.62
CA GLY A 250 8.36 2.36 20.50
C GLY A 250 8.12 1.86 21.94
N THR A 251 6.96 1.25 22.21
CA THR A 251 6.67 0.66 23.53
C THR A 251 6.66 -0.87 23.50
N GLY A 252 6.91 -1.47 22.35
CA GLY A 252 6.84 -2.90 22.12
C GLY A 252 8.18 -3.55 21.81
N ALA A 253 8.12 -4.62 21.02
CA ALA A 253 9.23 -5.52 20.75
C ALA A 253 9.83 -5.35 19.34
N VAL A 254 9.32 -4.43 18.51
CA VAL A 254 9.91 -4.16 17.20
C VAL A 254 11.24 -3.43 17.38
N ASP A 255 12.32 -3.97 16.82
CA ASP A 255 13.63 -3.30 16.76
C ASP A 255 13.62 -2.23 15.64
N PHE A 256 13.02 -1.08 15.92
CA PHE A 256 12.93 0.02 14.98
C PHE A 256 14.30 0.58 14.56
N PRO A 257 15.29 0.76 15.45
CA PRO A 257 16.63 1.17 15.03
C PRO A 257 17.22 0.25 13.96
N LYS A 258 17.13 -1.07 14.17
CA LYS A 258 17.60 -2.04 13.18
C LYS A 258 16.78 -2.00 11.90
N TYR A 259 15.46 -1.89 12.01
CA TYR A 259 14.57 -1.80 10.85
C TYR A 259 14.88 -0.58 9.96
N PHE A 260 14.98 0.61 10.55
CA PHE A 260 15.27 1.83 9.78
C PHE A 260 16.69 1.87 9.22
N ALA A 261 17.68 1.25 9.91
CA ALA A 261 19.01 1.05 9.35
C ALA A 261 18.99 0.18 8.09
N MET A 262 18.32 -0.98 8.13
CA MET A 262 18.18 -1.88 6.98
C MET A 262 17.38 -1.22 5.85
N ARG A 263 16.30 -0.52 6.18
CA ARG A 263 15.50 0.23 5.23
C ARG A 263 16.35 1.24 4.44
N LYS A 264 17.23 1.97 5.13
CA LYS A 264 18.17 2.91 4.54
C LYS A 264 19.21 2.20 3.67
N GLU A 265 19.77 1.10 4.15
CA GLU A 265 20.76 0.29 3.43
C GLU A 265 20.21 -0.21 2.09
N HIS A 266 18.97 -0.66 2.05
CA HIS A 266 18.28 -1.13 0.84
C HIS A 266 17.65 -0.02 -0.01
N GLY A 267 17.76 1.25 0.38
CA GLY A 267 17.20 2.38 -0.35
C GLY A 267 15.66 2.39 -0.40
N ALA A 268 14.99 1.75 0.57
CA ALA A 268 13.54 1.82 0.69
C ALA A 268 13.15 3.21 1.22
N ASN A 269 12.42 3.98 0.45
CA ASN A 269 12.08 5.38 0.73
C ASN A 269 10.61 5.72 0.45
N GLY A 270 9.78 4.71 0.26
CA GLY A 270 8.35 4.86 0.04
C GLY A 270 7.58 5.40 1.25
N PRO A 271 6.27 5.63 1.11
CA PRO A 271 5.43 6.09 2.21
C PRO A 271 5.30 5.03 3.31
N LEU A 272 5.23 5.51 4.54
CA LEU A 272 5.07 4.74 5.76
C LEU A 272 3.66 4.97 6.29
N THR A 273 2.88 3.92 6.52
CA THR A 273 1.54 4.04 7.07
C THR A 273 1.45 3.50 8.50
N ILE A 274 0.96 4.31 9.42
CA ILE A 274 0.66 3.87 10.79
C ILE A 274 -0.69 3.15 10.79
N HIS A 275 -0.71 1.92 11.32
CA HIS A 275 -1.95 1.18 11.55
C HIS A 275 -2.24 1.09 13.05
N TYR A 276 -3.33 1.68 13.45
CA TYR A 276 -3.82 1.60 14.83
C TYR A 276 -4.57 0.29 15.05
N GLU A 277 -3.96 -0.62 15.77
CA GLU A 277 -4.54 -1.91 16.20
C GLU A 277 -4.56 -2.03 17.74
N PHE A 278 -4.41 -0.92 18.43
CA PHE A 278 -4.57 -0.80 19.88
C PHE A 278 -5.66 0.23 20.19
N ASP A 279 -6.10 0.24 21.44
CA ASP A 279 -7.17 1.16 21.89
C ASP A 279 -6.69 2.62 21.87
N LEU A 280 -7.32 3.44 21.03
CA LEU A 280 -7.09 4.88 20.95
C LEU A 280 -7.76 5.67 22.07
N GLY A 281 -8.57 5.02 22.91
CA GLY A 281 -9.42 5.66 23.90
C GLY A 281 -10.66 6.34 23.28
N ASP A 282 -11.05 5.89 22.08
CA ASP A 282 -12.28 6.37 21.44
C ASP A 282 -13.52 5.97 22.24
N ASP A 283 -14.51 6.83 22.27
CA ASP A 283 -15.77 6.61 22.96
C ASP A 283 -16.93 6.94 22.01
N GLU A 284 -17.53 5.90 21.46
CA GLU A 284 -18.59 6.01 20.46
C GLU A 284 -19.87 6.68 20.98
N SER A 285 -20.02 6.82 22.29
CA SER A 285 -21.16 7.54 22.91
C SER A 285 -21.03 9.07 22.81
N LEU A 286 -19.82 9.57 22.52
CA LEU A 286 -19.56 11.01 22.45
C LEU A 286 -19.88 11.59 21.05
N PRO A 287 -20.24 12.89 20.98
CA PRO A 287 -20.33 13.60 19.72
C PRO A 287 -19.01 13.56 18.94
N VAL A 288 -19.09 13.56 17.60
CA VAL A 288 -17.93 13.43 16.68
C VAL A 288 -16.77 14.36 17.08
N LYS A 289 -17.02 15.63 17.34
CA LYS A 289 -15.98 16.61 17.74
C LYS A 289 -15.30 16.28 19.06
N GLU A 290 -16.02 15.70 20.00
CA GLU A 290 -15.46 15.29 21.29
C GLU A 290 -14.64 14.01 21.16
N ARG A 291 -15.09 13.04 20.35
CA ARG A 291 -14.30 11.85 19.98
C ARG A 291 -12.96 12.27 19.36
N MET A 292 -12.99 13.17 18.37
CA MET A 292 -11.76 13.69 17.73
C MET A 292 -10.82 14.32 18.76
N LYS A 293 -11.30 15.19 19.64
CA LYS A 293 -10.47 15.80 20.69
C LYS A 293 -9.87 14.79 21.65
N ARG A 294 -10.64 13.75 21.98
CA ARG A 294 -10.22 12.69 22.91
C ARG A 294 -9.07 11.86 22.37
N ILE A 295 -9.12 11.46 21.09
CA ILE A 295 -8.10 10.60 20.48
C ILE A 295 -6.91 11.37 19.88
N MET A 296 -7.05 12.67 19.62
CA MET A 296 -6.01 13.51 19.00
C MET A 296 -4.64 13.41 19.69
N PRO A 297 -4.53 13.47 21.03
CA PRO A 297 -3.22 13.36 21.69
C PRO A 297 -2.50 12.03 21.39
N VAL A 298 -3.25 10.93 21.34
CA VAL A 298 -2.71 9.60 21.04
C VAL A 298 -2.25 9.54 19.60
N VAL A 299 -3.08 9.99 18.66
CA VAL A 299 -2.80 9.97 17.22
C VAL A 299 -1.57 10.85 16.89
N ARG A 300 -1.48 12.05 17.47
CA ARG A 300 -0.34 12.95 17.29
C ARG A 300 0.96 12.35 17.85
N LYS A 301 0.89 11.73 19.02
CA LYS A 301 2.06 11.09 19.64
C LYS A 301 2.64 9.98 18.77
N GLU A 302 1.82 9.21 18.08
CA GLU A 302 2.30 8.16 17.17
C GLU A 302 3.09 8.77 15.97
N VAL A 303 2.60 9.87 15.40
CA VAL A 303 3.32 10.59 14.34
C VAL A 303 4.66 11.12 14.84
N GLU A 304 4.68 11.75 16.02
CA GLU A 304 5.89 12.27 16.65
C GLU A 304 6.89 11.15 16.95
N THR A 305 6.39 10.03 17.50
CA THR A 305 7.21 8.85 17.80
C THR A 305 7.80 8.28 16.52
N LEU A 306 7.02 8.10 15.46
CA LEU A 306 7.55 7.60 14.18
C LEU A 306 8.65 8.52 13.64
N ARG A 307 8.45 9.85 13.68
CA ARG A 307 9.48 10.81 13.27
C ARG A 307 10.78 10.72 14.08
N MET A 308 10.69 10.39 15.36
CA MET A 308 11.88 10.15 16.20
C MET A 308 12.59 8.84 15.83
N LEU A 309 11.84 7.77 15.60
CA LEU A 309 12.37 6.45 15.26
C LEU A 309 13.06 6.42 13.88
N MET A 310 12.70 7.33 12.97
CA MET A 310 13.27 7.45 11.62
C MET A 310 14.61 8.22 11.58
N LYS A 311 15.03 8.87 12.67
CA LYS A 311 16.30 9.61 12.76
C LYS A 311 17.47 8.71 13.03
#